data_f527635a1aacb237bb8c71e824414c9f
#
_entry.id   f527635a1aacb237bb8c71e824414c9f
#
_cell.length_a   1.000
_cell.length_b   1.000
_cell.length_c   1.000
_cell.angle_alpha   90.00
_cell.angle_beta   90.00
_cell.angle_gamma   90.00
#
_symmetry.space_group_name_H-M   'P 1'
#
loop_
_entity.id
_entity.type
_entity.pdbx_description
1 polymer ?
#
loop_
_entity_poly.entity_id
_entity_poly.type
_entity_poly.pdbx_seq_one_letter_code
_entity_poly.pdbx_strand_id
1 'polypeptide(L)'
;MNDQFGREINYLRISLTDNCNLRCIYCTPNLIHKNNILSFEDISKIIGVAKELGIKKIRLTGGEPLLRNDLNKIISKIKDTGINEIYLTTNGILLEEKIEELKESGLCGVNISLDTLDGEIFKKITRGGDIQKVLRGIEKSLELGLKVKINSVIIKGINEKFEDLVRLTENKNIDVRFVELMPIGEGKNYQGIDNQEIFEILKKSFEINEENFEINGVTRYFRIKNFKGRVGFISPIHSCFCETCNKIRITSSGEVKRCLNEKGRFNIKNIDEIEIKEILKNEIMSKPEKHLFGERKDDKEEKNMNEIGG
;
A
#
# COMPACT_ATOMS: atom_id res chain seq x y z
N MET A 1 11.88 0.63 -17.27
CA MET A 1 11.49 -0.13 -18.49
C MET A 1 10.06 0.26 -18.86
N ASN A 2 9.74 0.41 -20.16
CA ASN A 2 8.37 0.72 -20.59
C ASN A 2 7.59 -0.55 -20.93
N ASP A 3 6.29 -0.54 -20.69
CA ASP A 3 5.37 -1.58 -21.13
C ASP A 3 4.90 -1.34 -22.59
N GLN A 4 4.05 -2.23 -23.12
CA GLN A 4 3.52 -2.13 -24.48
C GLN A 4 2.65 -0.88 -24.75
N PHE A 5 2.21 -0.18 -23.69
CA PHE A 5 1.41 1.05 -23.77
C PHE A 5 2.21 2.31 -23.49
N GLY A 6 3.55 2.21 -23.40
CA GLY A 6 4.46 3.33 -23.16
C GLY A 6 4.55 3.79 -21.70
N ARG A 7 3.92 3.09 -20.73
CA ARG A 7 4.02 3.43 -19.32
C ARG A 7 5.39 3.03 -18.77
N GLU A 8 6.11 3.96 -18.14
CA GLU A 8 7.37 3.65 -17.46
C GLU A 8 7.09 2.88 -16.16
N ILE A 9 7.39 1.57 -16.14
CA ILE A 9 7.24 0.73 -14.95
C ILE A 9 8.52 0.85 -14.11
N ASN A 10 8.46 1.68 -13.08
CA ASN A 10 9.60 2.05 -12.23
C ASN A 10 9.34 1.87 -10.73
N TYR A 11 8.22 1.23 -10.36
CA TYR A 11 7.78 1.04 -8.99
C TYR A 11 7.44 -0.43 -8.71
N LEU A 12 8.25 -1.07 -7.86
CA LEU A 12 8.03 -2.45 -7.40
C LEU A 12 7.38 -2.46 -6.02
N ARG A 13 6.34 -3.29 -5.85
CA ARG A 13 5.78 -3.62 -4.53
C ARG A 13 6.12 -5.06 -4.21
N ILE A 14 6.67 -5.31 -3.03
CA ILE A 14 7.01 -6.65 -2.56
C ILE A 14 6.24 -6.91 -1.27
N SER A 15 5.41 -7.94 -1.27
CA SER A 15 4.81 -8.50 -0.06
C SER A 15 5.85 -9.39 0.62
N LEU A 16 6.15 -9.12 1.88
CA LEU A 16 7.19 -9.82 2.63
C LEU A 16 6.66 -11.01 3.42
N THR A 17 5.37 -11.00 3.74
CA THR A 17 4.68 -12.02 4.51
C THR A 17 3.18 -11.90 4.29
N ASP A 18 2.44 -12.99 4.44
CA ASP A 18 0.98 -13.01 4.52
C ASP A 18 0.47 -12.96 5.98
N ASN A 19 1.38 -13.12 6.96
CA ASN A 19 1.04 -13.01 8.37
C ASN A 19 0.73 -11.56 8.75
N CYS A 20 -0.26 -11.38 9.63
CA CYS A 20 -0.63 -10.09 10.19
C CYS A 20 -0.99 -10.27 11.67
N ASN A 21 -0.68 -9.28 12.50
CA ASN A 21 -1.08 -9.21 13.91
C ASN A 21 -2.47 -8.63 14.14
N LEU A 22 -3.15 -8.18 13.07
CA LEU A 22 -4.55 -7.74 13.07
C LEU A 22 -5.42 -8.66 12.21
N ARG A 23 -6.75 -8.53 12.39
CA ARG A 23 -7.77 -9.31 11.67
C ARG A 23 -8.86 -8.41 11.14
N CYS A 24 -8.44 -7.39 10.36
CA CYS A 24 -9.38 -6.41 9.82
C CYS A 24 -10.50 -7.08 9.04
N ILE A 25 -11.74 -6.66 9.34
CA ILE A 25 -12.97 -7.30 8.85
C ILE A 25 -13.06 -7.42 7.32
N TYR A 26 -12.49 -6.46 6.60
CA TYR A 26 -12.51 -6.40 5.13
C TYR A 26 -11.23 -6.96 4.46
N CYS A 27 -10.21 -7.36 5.25
CA CYS A 27 -8.90 -7.76 4.74
C CYS A 27 -8.56 -9.22 5.03
N THR A 28 -8.57 -9.63 6.32
CA THR A 28 -8.04 -10.92 6.78
C THR A 28 -8.88 -11.50 7.90
N PRO A 29 -10.01 -12.12 7.62
CA PRO A 29 -10.88 -12.64 8.67
C PRO A 29 -10.32 -13.90 9.37
N ASN A 30 -9.53 -14.71 8.68
CA ASN A 30 -9.05 -16.00 9.15
C ASN A 30 -7.52 -16.06 9.24
N LEU A 31 -7.03 -16.81 10.24
CA LEU A 31 -5.62 -17.16 10.38
C LEU A 31 -5.27 -18.23 9.36
N ILE A 32 -4.55 -17.87 8.32
CA ILE A 32 -3.91 -18.84 7.44
C ILE A 32 -2.41 -18.55 7.50
N HIS A 33 -1.68 -19.32 8.29
CA HIS A 33 -0.22 -19.28 8.30
C HIS A 33 0.30 -20.13 7.14
N LYS A 34 0.71 -19.50 6.06
CA LYS A 34 1.46 -20.15 5.00
C LYS A 34 2.94 -19.92 5.24
N ASN A 35 3.70 -20.98 5.53
CA ASN A 35 5.16 -20.89 5.72
C ASN A 35 5.94 -20.76 4.40
N ASN A 36 5.25 -20.56 3.28
CA ASN A 36 5.86 -20.49 1.96
C ASN A 36 6.13 -19.03 1.53
N ILE A 37 7.00 -18.35 2.25
CA ILE A 37 7.39 -16.97 1.93
C ILE A 37 8.77 -16.92 1.25
N LEU A 38 9.04 -15.82 0.53
CA LEU A 38 10.35 -15.52 -0.05
C LEU A 38 11.41 -15.43 1.05
N SER A 39 12.55 -16.07 0.84
CA SER A 39 13.73 -15.96 1.69
C SER A 39 14.39 -14.59 1.53
N PHE A 40 15.37 -14.27 2.38
CA PHE A 40 16.20 -13.08 2.21
C PHE A 40 16.99 -13.15 0.89
N GLU A 41 17.48 -14.32 0.52
CA GLU A 41 18.20 -14.58 -0.72
C GLU A 41 17.33 -14.35 -1.94
N ASP A 42 16.09 -14.87 -1.95
CA ASP A 42 15.13 -14.62 -3.05
C ASP A 42 14.87 -13.11 -3.21
N ILE A 43 14.60 -12.42 -2.09
CA ILE A 43 14.36 -10.98 -2.11
C ILE A 43 15.59 -10.22 -2.60
N SER A 44 16.80 -10.63 -2.22
CA SER A 44 18.06 -10.02 -2.64
C SER A 44 18.28 -10.12 -4.15
N LYS A 45 18.00 -11.29 -4.75
CA LYS A 45 18.02 -11.49 -6.21
C LYS A 45 17.00 -10.61 -6.91
N ILE A 46 15.76 -10.60 -6.40
CA ILE A 46 14.66 -9.78 -6.94
C ILE A 46 15.05 -8.29 -6.93
N ILE A 47 15.66 -7.79 -5.85
CA ILE A 47 16.10 -6.39 -5.73
C ILE A 47 17.19 -6.07 -6.76
N GLY A 48 18.17 -6.97 -6.95
CA GLY A 48 19.23 -6.82 -7.95
C GLY A 48 18.65 -6.68 -9.36
N VAL A 49 17.81 -7.63 -9.74
CA VAL A 49 17.13 -7.61 -11.04
C VAL A 49 16.23 -6.38 -11.21
N ALA A 50 15.50 -5.98 -10.18
CA ALA A 50 14.66 -4.79 -10.21
C ALA A 50 15.47 -3.52 -10.52
N LYS A 51 16.66 -3.38 -9.93
CA LYS A 51 17.57 -2.26 -10.23
C LYS A 51 18.00 -2.25 -11.70
N GLU A 52 18.38 -3.41 -12.24
CA GLU A 52 18.77 -3.54 -13.65
C GLU A 52 17.61 -3.19 -14.61
N LEU A 53 16.37 -3.49 -14.25
CA LEU A 53 15.17 -3.16 -15.02
C LEU A 53 14.74 -1.69 -14.88
N GLY A 54 15.47 -0.88 -14.10
CA GLY A 54 15.20 0.55 -13.93
C GLY A 54 14.13 0.86 -12.90
N ILE A 55 13.90 -0.02 -11.93
CA ILE A 55 13.04 0.27 -10.79
C ILE A 55 13.72 1.35 -9.94
N LYS A 56 12.99 2.43 -9.65
CA LYS A 56 13.45 3.59 -8.87
C LYS A 56 12.88 3.60 -7.46
N LYS A 57 11.76 2.90 -7.26
CA LYS A 57 11.00 2.90 -6.02
C LYS A 57 10.59 1.49 -5.60
N ILE A 58 10.83 1.16 -4.33
CA ILE A 58 10.36 -0.09 -3.73
C ILE A 58 9.44 0.22 -2.55
N ARG A 59 8.32 -0.50 -2.51
CA ARG A 59 7.42 -0.50 -1.35
C ARG A 59 7.32 -1.90 -0.79
N LEU A 60 7.71 -2.02 0.46
CA LEU A 60 7.58 -3.21 1.26
C LEU A 60 6.19 -3.23 1.90
N THR A 61 5.51 -4.37 1.80
CA THR A 61 4.15 -4.58 2.29
C THR A 61 4.00 -6.04 2.73
N GLY A 62 2.78 -6.51 2.90
CA GLY A 62 2.49 -7.88 3.28
C GLY A 62 1.11 -8.01 3.88
N GLY A 63 0.95 -8.97 4.79
CA GLY A 63 0.02 -8.85 5.87
C GLY A 63 0.48 -7.71 6.77
N GLU A 64 1.46 -7.98 7.67
CA GLU A 64 2.16 -6.92 8.40
C GLU A 64 3.67 -7.10 8.28
N PRO A 65 4.36 -6.26 7.50
CA PRO A 65 5.80 -6.42 7.23
C PRO A 65 6.67 -6.24 8.48
N LEU A 66 6.21 -5.52 9.50
CA LEU A 66 6.92 -5.35 10.77
C LEU A 66 7.02 -6.65 11.59
N LEU A 67 6.28 -7.70 11.23
CA LEU A 67 6.44 -9.03 11.85
C LEU A 67 7.70 -9.76 11.33
N ARG A 68 8.29 -9.31 10.23
CA ARG A 68 9.47 -9.94 9.65
C ARG A 68 10.75 -9.49 10.38
N ASN A 69 11.53 -10.44 10.89
CA ASN A 69 12.70 -10.15 11.72
C ASN A 69 13.90 -9.58 10.95
N ASP A 70 14.00 -9.86 9.64
CA ASP A 70 15.08 -9.41 8.77
C ASP A 70 14.72 -8.17 7.92
N LEU A 71 13.65 -7.44 8.31
CA LEU A 71 13.16 -6.29 7.56
C LEU A 71 14.22 -5.18 7.40
N ASN A 72 14.99 -4.89 8.45
CA ASN A 72 16.09 -3.93 8.43
C ASN A 72 17.18 -4.33 7.42
N LYS A 73 17.53 -5.63 7.36
CA LYS A 73 18.49 -6.17 6.39
C LYS A 73 18.00 -6.03 4.96
N ILE A 74 16.69 -6.27 4.73
CA ILE A 74 16.06 -6.09 3.43
C ILE A 74 16.12 -4.63 2.99
N ILE A 75 15.81 -3.67 3.88
CA ILE A 75 15.89 -2.24 3.59
C ILE A 75 17.31 -1.81 3.26
N SER A 76 18.29 -2.24 4.06
CA SER A 76 19.70 -1.98 3.79
C SER A 76 20.14 -2.55 2.44
N LYS A 77 19.73 -3.78 2.11
CA LYS A 77 20.03 -4.41 0.82
C LYS A 77 19.45 -3.60 -0.36
N ILE A 78 18.24 -3.05 -0.24
CA ILE A 78 17.66 -2.17 -1.27
C ILE A 78 18.52 -0.91 -1.41
N LYS A 79 18.86 -0.25 -0.31
CA LYS A 79 19.69 0.95 -0.29
C LYS A 79 21.04 0.73 -0.95
N ASP A 80 21.71 -0.40 -0.68
CA ASP A 80 23.01 -0.77 -1.23
C ASP A 80 23.01 -0.92 -2.76
N THR A 81 21.86 -1.22 -3.38
CA THR A 81 21.71 -1.24 -4.84
C THR A 81 21.60 0.17 -5.45
N GLY A 82 21.49 1.20 -4.63
CA GLY A 82 21.29 2.58 -5.07
C GLY A 82 19.83 2.92 -5.40
N ILE A 83 18.86 2.09 -4.97
CA ILE A 83 17.43 2.45 -4.98
C ILE A 83 17.15 3.23 -3.69
N ASN A 84 16.91 4.54 -3.82
CA ASN A 84 16.78 5.45 -2.68
C ASN A 84 15.32 5.74 -2.29
N GLU A 85 14.34 5.33 -3.07
CA GLU A 85 12.92 5.50 -2.74
C GLU A 85 12.35 4.24 -2.09
N ILE A 86 12.59 4.08 -0.78
CA ILE A 86 12.20 2.91 0.01
C ILE A 86 11.05 3.29 0.96
N TYR A 87 9.92 2.64 0.80
CA TYR A 87 8.71 2.90 1.60
C TYR A 87 8.14 1.61 2.20
N LEU A 88 7.49 1.77 3.34
CA LEU A 88 6.79 0.69 4.04
C LEU A 88 5.28 0.95 4.05
N THR A 89 4.46 -0.11 3.93
CA THR A 89 3.03 -0.06 4.28
C THR A 89 2.80 -0.94 5.49
N THR A 90 2.19 -0.42 6.54
CA THR A 90 2.02 -1.08 7.84
C THR A 90 0.70 -0.70 8.47
N ASN A 91 0.19 -1.55 9.36
CA ASN A 91 -0.93 -1.21 10.24
C ASN A 91 -0.53 -0.32 11.44
N GLY A 92 0.78 -0.11 11.64
CA GLY A 92 1.32 0.82 12.63
C GLY A 92 1.44 0.30 14.07
N ILE A 93 0.92 -0.88 14.41
CA ILE A 93 0.90 -1.39 15.80
C ILE A 93 2.32 -1.58 16.38
N LEU A 94 3.28 -1.99 15.55
CA LEU A 94 4.68 -2.23 15.94
C LEU A 94 5.62 -1.10 15.49
N LEU A 95 5.05 -0.01 14.97
CA LEU A 95 5.85 1.02 14.31
C LEU A 95 6.72 1.81 15.29
N GLU A 96 6.17 2.19 16.45
CA GLU A 96 6.88 2.92 17.51
C GLU A 96 8.20 2.23 17.92
N GLU A 97 8.15 0.91 18.03
CA GLU A 97 9.27 0.09 18.50
C GLU A 97 10.38 -0.08 17.44
N LYS A 98 10.03 -0.09 16.15
CA LYS A 98 10.92 -0.49 15.05
C LYS A 98 11.38 0.65 14.14
N ILE A 99 10.69 1.79 14.14
CA ILE A 99 10.84 2.81 13.09
C ILE A 99 12.24 3.45 13.08
N GLU A 100 12.88 3.57 14.21
CA GLU A 100 14.23 4.17 14.33
C GLU A 100 15.27 3.32 13.58
N GLU A 101 15.33 2.03 13.88
CA GLU A 101 16.20 1.07 13.19
C GLU A 101 15.93 1.04 11.68
N LEU A 102 14.66 1.07 11.26
CA LEU A 102 14.30 1.06 9.86
C LEU A 102 14.70 2.36 9.14
N LYS A 103 14.62 3.50 9.82
CA LYS A 103 15.13 4.79 9.31
C LYS A 103 16.63 4.74 9.09
N GLU A 104 17.40 4.24 10.04
CA GLU A 104 18.85 4.06 9.94
C GLU A 104 19.22 3.14 8.77
N SER A 105 18.45 2.08 8.57
CA SER A 105 18.60 1.15 7.44
C SER A 105 18.33 1.79 6.07
N GLY A 106 17.67 2.95 6.01
CA GLY A 106 17.41 3.69 4.78
C GLY A 106 15.94 3.87 4.39
N LEU A 107 15.00 3.60 5.29
CA LEU A 107 13.58 3.85 5.04
C LEU A 107 13.30 5.35 4.84
N CYS A 108 12.54 5.71 3.80
CA CYS A 108 12.22 7.10 3.45
C CYS A 108 10.86 7.56 3.95
N GLY A 109 9.96 6.62 4.20
CA GLY A 109 8.63 6.96 4.69
C GLY A 109 7.71 5.76 4.83
N VAL A 110 6.60 6.02 5.51
CA VAL A 110 5.61 5.01 5.87
C VAL A 110 4.23 5.38 5.34
N ASN A 111 3.51 4.36 4.89
CA ASN A 111 2.06 4.42 4.68
C ASN A 111 1.41 3.62 5.80
N ILE A 112 0.62 4.27 6.62
CA ILE A 112 -0.03 3.66 7.76
C ILE A 112 -1.50 3.46 7.43
N SER A 113 -2.00 2.23 7.59
CA SER A 113 -3.42 1.92 7.42
C SER A 113 -4.15 2.29 8.70
N LEU A 114 -5.03 3.31 8.63
CA LEU A 114 -5.78 3.82 9.78
C LEU A 114 -7.14 4.33 9.30
N ASP A 115 -8.19 3.59 9.62
CA ASP A 115 -9.53 3.81 9.08
C ASP A 115 -10.40 4.73 9.96
N THR A 116 -9.96 5.00 11.20
CA THR A 116 -10.67 5.86 12.16
C THR A 116 -9.74 6.28 13.29
N LEU A 117 -10.07 7.41 13.96
CA LEU A 117 -9.44 7.82 15.23
C LEU A 117 -10.26 7.40 16.46
N ASP A 118 -11.46 6.86 16.28
CA ASP A 118 -12.26 6.30 17.36
C ASP A 118 -11.70 4.93 17.77
N GLY A 119 -11.28 4.80 19.05
CA GLY A 119 -10.63 3.60 19.56
C GLY A 119 -11.54 2.36 19.56
N GLU A 120 -12.83 2.52 19.84
CA GLU A 120 -13.78 1.40 19.84
C GLU A 120 -14.08 0.93 18.41
N ILE A 121 -14.26 1.89 17.48
CA ILE A 121 -14.45 1.56 16.06
C ILE A 121 -13.16 0.91 15.51
N PHE A 122 -11.98 1.45 15.87
CA PHE A 122 -10.69 0.86 15.46
C PHE A 122 -10.57 -0.57 15.94
N LYS A 123 -10.85 -0.83 17.22
CA LYS A 123 -10.82 -2.16 17.80
C LYS A 123 -11.81 -3.12 17.12
N LYS A 124 -13.01 -2.63 16.79
CA LYS A 124 -14.03 -3.39 16.04
C LYS A 124 -13.55 -3.75 14.64
N ILE A 125 -13.04 -2.79 13.87
CA ILE A 125 -12.56 -3.01 12.49
C ILE A 125 -11.37 -3.97 12.48
N THR A 126 -10.40 -3.76 13.37
CA THR A 126 -9.13 -4.52 13.41
C THR A 126 -9.23 -5.83 14.19
N ARG A 127 -10.35 -6.05 14.89
CA ARG A 127 -10.58 -7.19 15.81
C ARG A 127 -9.54 -7.28 16.94
N GLY A 128 -9.26 -6.14 17.58
CA GLY A 128 -8.45 -6.10 18.80
C GLY A 128 -7.21 -5.21 18.77
N GLY A 129 -7.03 -4.39 17.74
CA GLY A 129 -5.92 -3.42 17.68
C GLY A 129 -6.04 -2.31 18.73
N ASP A 130 -4.89 -1.78 19.15
CA ASP A 130 -4.76 -0.61 20.02
C ASP A 130 -4.34 0.62 19.20
N ILE A 131 -5.27 1.56 19.05
CA ILE A 131 -5.04 2.79 18.27
C ILE A 131 -3.93 3.66 18.86
N GLN A 132 -3.74 3.65 20.19
CA GLN A 132 -2.72 4.48 20.83
C GLN A 132 -1.30 4.09 20.37
N LYS A 133 -1.04 2.80 20.13
CA LYS A 133 0.22 2.34 19.55
C LYS A 133 0.45 2.91 18.15
N VAL A 134 -0.61 2.94 17.33
CA VAL A 134 -0.53 3.50 15.97
C VAL A 134 -0.23 5.00 16.01
N LEU A 135 -0.92 5.74 16.90
CA LEU A 135 -0.72 7.20 17.05
C LEU A 135 0.72 7.53 17.51
N ARG A 136 1.26 6.79 18.49
CA ARG A 136 2.66 6.96 18.90
C ARG A 136 3.64 6.64 17.78
N GLY A 137 3.38 5.59 16.99
CA GLY A 137 4.17 5.28 15.80
C GLY A 137 4.16 6.38 14.74
N ILE A 138 3.02 7.04 14.55
CA ILE A 138 2.88 8.22 13.66
C ILE A 138 3.76 9.37 14.17
N GLU A 139 3.62 9.74 15.45
CA GLU A 139 4.41 10.84 16.04
C GLU A 139 5.92 10.57 15.93
N LYS A 140 6.37 9.38 16.35
CA LYS A 140 7.79 9.02 16.26
C LYS A 140 8.31 9.05 14.82
N SER A 141 7.49 8.62 13.85
CA SER A 141 7.87 8.69 12.43
C SER A 141 8.07 10.12 11.93
N LEU A 142 7.22 11.06 12.40
CA LEU A 142 7.33 12.49 12.07
C LEU A 142 8.56 13.14 12.74
N GLU A 143 8.82 12.82 14.00
CA GLU A 143 10.00 13.29 14.75
C GLU A 143 11.30 12.87 14.06
N LEU A 144 11.34 11.67 13.49
CA LEU A 144 12.46 11.15 12.70
C LEU A 144 12.55 11.77 11.29
N GLY A 145 11.64 12.66 10.90
CA GLY A 145 11.61 13.31 9.59
C GLY A 145 11.21 12.38 8.43
N LEU A 146 10.54 11.28 8.70
CA LEU A 146 10.02 10.38 7.68
C LEU A 146 8.79 10.96 6.98
N LYS A 147 8.60 10.63 5.71
CA LYS A 147 7.35 10.93 4.99
C LYS A 147 6.23 10.03 5.51
N VAL A 148 5.23 10.62 6.16
CA VAL A 148 4.09 9.89 6.71
C VAL A 148 2.86 10.08 5.82
N LYS A 149 2.24 8.96 5.46
CA LYS A 149 0.94 8.94 4.77
C LYS A 149 -0.01 8.00 5.50
N ILE A 150 -1.24 8.43 5.66
CA ILE A 150 -2.32 7.61 6.20
C ILE A 150 -3.18 7.14 5.03
N ASN A 151 -3.47 5.86 4.96
CA ASN A 151 -4.49 5.29 4.07
C ASN A 151 -5.69 4.92 4.90
N SER A 152 -6.85 5.36 4.49
CA SER A 152 -8.10 5.06 5.16
C SER A 152 -9.12 4.52 4.16
N VAL A 153 -9.78 3.43 4.53
CA VAL A 153 -10.93 2.87 3.82
C VAL A 153 -12.18 3.19 4.63
N ILE A 154 -13.15 3.85 4.00
CA ILE A 154 -14.40 4.20 4.67
C ILE A 154 -15.47 3.18 4.30
N ILE A 155 -16.03 2.54 5.31
CA ILE A 155 -17.06 1.49 5.21
C ILE A 155 -18.37 2.05 5.73
N LYS A 156 -19.39 2.00 4.89
CA LYS A 156 -20.74 2.49 5.20
C LYS A 156 -21.32 1.81 6.45
N GLY A 157 -21.86 2.61 7.36
CA GLY A 157 -22.42 2.13 8.63
C GLY A 157 -21.40 1.76 9.69
N ILE A 158 -20.07 1.96 9.45
CA ILE A 158 -19.03 1.57 10.40
C ILE A 158 -18.16 2.76 10.84
N ASN A 159 -17.43 3.42 9.93
CA ASN A 159 -16.45 4.46 10.23
C ASN A 159 -16.65 5.75 9.41
N GLU A 160 -17.88 6.22 9.34
CA GLU A 160 -18.27 7.38 8.55
C GLU A 160 -17.85 8.73 9.16
N LYS A 161 -17.33 8.75 10.39
CA LYS A 161 -16.74 9.94 11.02
C LYS A 161 -15.27 10.07 10.63
N PHE A 162 -15.01 10.53 9.42
CA PHE A 162 -13.66 10.58 8.84
C PHE A 162 -13.03 11.98 8.85
N GLU A 163 -13.77 13.02 9.21
CA GLU A 163 -13.25 14.41 9.28
C GLU A 163 -12.12 14.54 10.30
N ASP A 164 -12.16 13.75 11.38
CA ASP A 164 -11.08 13.74 12.38
C ASP A 164 -9.74 13.26 11.79
N LEU A 165 -9.77 12.28 10.85
CA LEU A 165 -8.58 11.88 10.12
C LEU A 165 -8.01 13.03 9.28
N VAL A 166 -8.88 13.80 8.64
CA VAL A 166 -8.50 14.99 7.85
C VAL A 166 -7.83 16.04 8.73
N ARG A 167 -8.32 16.26 9.95
CA ARG A 167 -7.72 17.20 10.92
C ARG A 167 -6.28 16.86 11.32
N LEU A 168 -5.83 15.61 11.15
CA LEU A 168 -4.42 15.26 11.32
C LEU A 168 -3.50 16.05 10.38
N THR A 169 -4.01 16.50 9.23
CA THR A 169 -3.24 17.27 8.25
C THR A 169 -3.15 18.77 8.61
N GLU A 170 -3.90 19.26 9.61
CA GLU A 170 -3.95 20.67 9.98
C GLU A 170 -2.58 21.17 10.47
N ASN A 171 -2.03 20.51 11.48
CA ASN A 171 -0.79 20.93 12.12
C ASN A 171 0.42 20.05 11.82
N LYS A 172 0.23 18.96 11.06
CA LYS A 172 1.26 17.96 10.74
C LYS A 172 1.45 17.83 9.24
N ASN A 173 2.68 17.59 8.81
CA ASN A 173 2.99 17.31 7.40
C ASN A 173 2.68 15.85 7.08
N ILE A 174 1.41 15.50 7.11
CA ILE A 174 0.86 14.18 6.82
C ILE A 174 -0.03 14.26 5.60
N ASP A 175 0.07 13.29 4.70
CA ASP A 175 -0.94 13.09 3.65
C ASP A 175 -1.99 12.07 4.15
N VAL A 176 -3.25 12.45 4.27
CA VAL A 176 -4.37 11.52 4.50
C VAL A 176 -4.98 11.14 3.17
N ARG A 177 -5.13 9.85 2.89
CA ARG A 177 -5.66 9.36 1.62
C ARG A 177 -6.82 8.41 1.84
N PHE A 178 -7.96 8.74 1.28
CA PHE A 178 -9.11 7.87 1.21
C PHE A 178 -8.96 6.92 0.03
N VAL A 179 -9.04 5.63 0.30
CA VAL A 179 -8.89 4.56 -0.69
C VAL A 179 -10.22 3.86 -0.82
N GLU A 180 -10.77 3.80 -2.03
CA GLU A 180 -12.00 3.05 -2.26
C GLU A 180 -11.85 1.59 -1.85
N LEU A 181 -12.86 1.08 -1.17
CA LEU A 181 -12.94 -0.34 -0.81
C LEU A 181 -13.08 -1.17 -2.08
N MET A 182 -12.06 -1.95 -2.39
CA MET A 182 -12.07 -2.82 -3.56
C MET A 182 -12.78 -4.15 -3.24
N PRO A 183 -13.57 -4.72 -4.18
CA PRO A 183 -14.25 -6.00 -4.00
C PRO A 183 -13.30 -7.19 -4.17
N ILE A 184 -12.24 -7.23 -3.36
CA ILE A 184 -11.22 -8.28 -3.33
C ILE A 184 -11.34 -9.04 -2.01
N GLY A 185 -11.33 -10.37 -2.06
CA GLY A 185 -11.46 -11.21 -0.87
C GLY A 185 -12.70 -10.84 -0.04
N GLU A 186 -12.51 -10.61 1.26
CA GLU A 186 -13.58 -10.21 2.19
C GLU A 186 -14.12 -8.80 1.94
N GLY A 187 -13.37 -7.93 1.25
CA GLY A 187 -13.83 -6.58 0.90
C GLY A 187 -15.13 -6.56 0.11
N LYS A 188 -15.43 -7.65 -0.64
CA LYS A 188 -16.70 -7.80 -1.39
C LYS A 188 -17.97 -7.89 -0.52
N ASN A 189 -17.80 -8.19 0.79
CA ASN A 189 -18.90 -8.32 1.74
C ASN A 189 -19.29 -7.00 2.41
N TYR A 190 -18.59 -5.91 2.07
CA TYR A 190 -18.79 -4.58 2.65
C TYR A 190 -19.07 -3.55 1.56
N GLN A 191 -19.80 -2.52 1.92
CA GLN A 191 -20.04 -1.35 1.04
C GLN A 191 -19.11 -0.22 1.48
N GLY A 192 -18.24 0.24 0.57
CA GLY A 192 -17.45 1.47 0.75
C GLY A 192 -18.28 2.72 0.46
N ILE A 193 -17.77 3.87 0.87
CA ILE A 193 -18.28 5.18 0.44
C ILE A 193 -17.43 5.64 -0.75
N ASP A 194 -18.09 6.18 -1.79
CA ASP A 194 -17.40 6.75 -2.94
C ASP A 194 -16.57 7.97 -2.52
N ASN A 195 -15.39 8.08 -3.07
CA ASN A 195 -14.50 9.21 -2.80
C ASN A 195 -15.10 10.56 -3.24
N GLN A 196 -15.99 10.59 -4.23
CA GLN A 196 -16.72 11.80 -4.59
C GLN A 196 -17.71 12.19 -3.48
N GLU A 197 -18.43 11.23 -2.89
CA GLU A 197 -19.32 11.47 -1.75
C GLU A 197 -18.53 12.00 -0.54
N ILE A 198 -17.36 11.39 -0.24
CA ILE A 198 -16.45 11.89 0.81
C ILE A 198 -16.03 13.33 0.53
N PHE A 199 -15.68 13.66 -0.72
CA PHE A 199 -15.29 15.01 -1.10
C PHE A 199 -16.39 16.03 -0.88
N GLU A 200 -17.65 15.72 -1.27
CA GLU A 200 -18.79 16.60 -1.06
C GLU A 200 -19.10 16.84 0.45
N ILE A 201 -18.88 15.83 1.28
CA ILE A 201 -19.00 15.98 2.74
C ILE A 201 -17.90 16.90 3.26
N LEU A 202 -16.64 16.69 2.83
CA LEU A 202 -15.52 17.53 3.28
C LEU A 202 -15.66 18.99 2.87
N LYS A 203 -16.24 19.30 1.71
CA LYS A 203 -16.52 20.69 1.28
C LYS A 203 -17.48 21.43 2.20
N LYS A 204 -18.35 20.71 2.91
CA LYS A 204 -19.27 21.33 3.88
C LYS A 204 -18.55 21.71 5.20
N SER A 205 -17.48 20.99 5.54
CA SER A 205 -16.76 21.12 6.80
C SER A 205 -15.45 21.93 6.69
N PHE A 206 -14.88 22.05 5.48
CA PHE A 206 -13.56 22.63 5.24
C PHE A 206 -13.55 23.55 4.01
N GLU A 207 -12.75 24.63 4.07
CA GLU A 207 -12.52 25.51 2.93
C GLU A 207 -11.50 24.86 1.98
N ILE A 208 -11.99 24.28 0.87
CA ILE A 208 -11.21 23.55 -0.13
C ILE A 208 -11.16 24.37 -1.41
N ASN A 209 -9.96 24.57 -1.96
CA ASN A 209 -9.80 25.16 -3.29
C ASN A 209 -9.87 24.06 -4.35
N GLU A 210 -10.97 24.00 -5.10
CA GLU A 210 -11.24 22.98 -6.13
C GLU A 210 -10.35 23.09 -7.36
N GLU A 211 -9.75 24.24 -7.61
CA GLU A 211 -8.89 24.46 -8.79
C GLU A 211 -7.48 23.85 -8.63
N ASN A 212 -7.06 23.53 -7.40
CA ASN A 212 -5.71 23.11 -7.06
C ASN A 212 -5.60 21.61 -6.73
N PHE A 213 -6.01 20.74 -7.67
CA PHE A 213 -5.72 19.31 -7.54
C PHE A 213 -4.33 18.97 -8.06
N GLU A 214 -3.52 18.33 -7.22
CA GLU A 214 -2.23 17.76 -7.60
C GLU A 214 -2.37 16.26 -7.87
N ILE A 215 -2.00 15.79 -9.07
CA ILE A 215 -1.95 14.37 -9.35
C ILE A 215 -0.53 13.86 -9.04
N ASN A 216 -0.44 12.89 -8.14
CA ASN A 216 0.82 12.22 -7.83
C ASN A 216 0.64 10.69 -7.92
N GLY A 217 1.03 10.15 -9.06
CA GLY A 217 0.82 8.74 -9.39
C GLY A 217 -0.67 8.41 -9.50
N VAL A 218 -1.18 7.60 -8.58
CA VAL A 218 -2.59 7.16 -8.56
C VAL A 218 -3.46 7.98 -7.61
N THR A 219 -2.91 8.99 -6.96
CA THR A 219 -3.60 9.79 -5.95
C THR A 219 -3.87 11.19 -6.48
N ARG A 220 -5.12 11.61 -6.40
CA ARG A 220 -5.54 12.99 -6.64
C ARG A 220 -5.59 13.72 -5.30
N TYR A 221 -4.69 14.69 -5.09
CA TYR A 221 -4.56 15.45 -3.85
C TYR A 221 -5.19 16.82 -3.95
N PHE A 222 -5.69 17.33 -2.82
CA PHE A 222 -6.07 18.72 -2.61
C PHE A 222 -5.57 19.22 -1.26
N ARG A 223 -5.57 20.53 -1.10
CA ARG A 223 -5.21 21.20 0.17
C ARG A 223 -6.43 21.88 0.77
N ILE A 224 -6.53 21.77 2.07
CA ILE A 224 -7.45 22.57 2.88
C ILE A 224 -6.71 23.86 3.27
N LYS A 225 -7.39 24.98 3.24
CA LYS A 225 -6.80 26.29 3.59
C LYS A 225 -6.21 26.27 5.00
N ASN A 226 -4.98 26.74 5.12
CA ASN A 226 -4.19 26.80 6.36
C ASN A 226 -3.75 25.42 6.91
N PHE A 227 -3.99 24.31 6.23
CA PHE A 227 -3.51 23.00 6.64
C PHE A 227 -2.10 22.72 6.08
N LYS A 228 -1.23 22.10 6.89
CA LYS A 228 0.16 21.77 6.50
C LYS A 228 0.24 20.59 5.57
N GLY A 229 -0.56 19.55 5.80
CA GLY A 229 -0.59 18.34 5.01
C GLY A 229 -1.59 18.42 3.86
N ARG A 230 -1.87 17.26 3.23
CA ARG A 230 -2.77 17.16 2.10
C ARG A 230 -3.80 16.06 2.33
N VAL A 231 -4.93 16.19 1.68
CA VAL A 231 -5.93 15.13 1.57
C VAL A 231 -5.93 14.61 0.15
N GLY A 232 -6.07 13.29 -0.03
CA GLY A 232 -6.01 12.67 -1.35
C GLY A 232 -7.03 11.55 -1.51
N PHE A 233 -7.35 11.25 -2.78
CA PHE A 233 -8.24 10.17 -3.16
C PHE A 233 -7.54 9.16 -4.04
N ILE A 234 -7.77 7.88 -3.77
CA ILE A 234 -7.35 6.74 -4.60
C ILE A 234 -8.62 5.99 -4.98
N SER A 235 -9.07 6.17 -6.22
CA SER A 235 -10.36 5.67 -6.71
C SER A 235 -10.16 4.64 -7.82
N PRO A 236 -9.76 3.40 -7.49
CA PRO A 236 -9.50 2.38 -8.49
C PRO A 236 -10.77 1.91 -9.23
N ILE A 237 -11.95 2.12 -8.66
CA ILE A 237 -13.22 1.66 -9.22
C ILE A 237 -13.88 2.75 -10.07
N HIS A 238 -14.09 3.94 -9.48
CA HIS A 238 -14.84 5.02 -10.11
C HIS A 238 -14.00 5.98 -10.96
N SER A 239 -12.68 6.04 -10.71
CA SER A 239 -11.74 6.89 -11.46
C SER A 239 -10.49 6.10 -11.82
N CYS A 240 -10.58 5.27 -12.86
CA CYS A 240 -9.48 4.41 -13.31
C CYS A 240 -8.22 5.21 -13.65
N PHE A 241 -7.11 4.89 -13.00
CA PHE A 241 -5.78 5.48 -13.19
C PHE A 241 -4.81 4.50 -13.88
N CYS A 242 -5.32 3.53 -14.63
CA CYS A 242 -4.49 2.50 -15.27
C CYS A 242 -3.50 3.07 -16.29
N GLU A 243 -3.86 4.15 -16.97
CA GLU A 243 -2.99 4.84 -17.95
C GLU A 243 -1.70 5.38 -17.32
N THR A 244 -1.72 5.73 -16.03
CA THR A 244 -0.55 6.24 -15.30
C THR A 244 0.05 5.20 -14.33
N CYS A 245 -0.42 3.96 -14.38
CA CYS A 245 0.00 2.92 -13.45
C CYS A 245 1.40 2.40 -13.77
N ASN A 246 2.37 2.76 -12.94
CA ASN A 246 3.79 2.42 -13.07
C ASN A 246 4.24 1.23 -12.21
N LYS A 247 3.31 0.38 -11.75
CA LYS A 247 3.59 -0.62 -10.71
C LYS A 247 3.64 -2.04 -11.25
N ILE A 248 4.58 -2.82 -10.71
CA ILE A 248 4.56 -4.29 -10.73
C ILE A 248 4.61 -4.80 -9.29
N ARG A 249 4.09 -6.00 -9.03
CA ARG A 249 3.96 -6.55 -7.68
C ARG A 249 4.50 -7.95 -7.60
N ILE A 250 5.03 -8.32 -6.41
CA ILE A 250 5.44 -9.67 -6.07
C ILE A 250 4.79 -10.01 -4.73
N THR A 251 4.10 -11.15 -4.68
CA THR A 251 3.48 -11.65 -3.44
C THR A 251 4.51 -12.24 -2.49
N SER A 252 4.12 -12.49 -1.24
CA SER A 252 4.98 -13.15 -0.24
C SER A 252 5.44 -14.54 -0.66
N SER A 253 4.64 -15.24 -1.46
CA SER A 253 4.96 -16.56 -2.01
C SER A 253 5.78 -16.52 -3.32
N GLY A 254 6.10 -15.32 -3.84
CA GLY A 254 6.91 -15.15 -5.05
C GLY A 254 6.10 -15.05 -6.36
N GLU A 255 4.78 -14.93 -6.31
CA GLU A 255 3.98 -14.75 -7.52
C GLU A 255 4.14 -13.32 -8.07
N VAL A 256 4.43 -13.19 -9.36
CA VAL A 256 4.49 -11.90 -10.06
C VAL A 256 3.10 -11.49 -10.53
N LYS A 257 2.68 -10.26 -10.20
CA LYS A 257 1.37 -9.71 -10.56
C LYS A 257 1.53 -8.40 -11.33
N ARG A 258 0.98 -8.36 -12.52
CA ARG A 258 0.92 -7.17 -13.38
C ARG A 258 -0.07 -6.13 -12.85
N CYS A 259 -1.16 -6.60 -12.24
CA CYS A 259 -2.21 -5.80 -11.64
C CYS A 259 -2.62 -6.38 -10.28
N LEU A 260 -3.13 -5.55 -9.38
CA LEU A 260 -3.65 -6.02 -8.09
C LEU A 260 -4.83 -6.98 -8.26
N ASN A 261 -5.68 -6.74 -9.25
CA ASN A 261 -6.92 -7.49 -9.52
C ASN A 261 -6.72 -8.76 -10.37
N GLU A 262 -5.49 -9.06 -10.81
CA GLU A 262 -5.20 -10.28 -11.57
C GLU A 262 -4.53 -11.34 -10.70
N LYS A 263 -4.75 -12.61 -11.03
CA LYS A 263 -3.96 -13.72 -10.46
C LYS A 263 -2.51 -13.63 -10.91
N GLY A 264 -1.57 -14.04 -10.04
CA GLY A 264 -0.16 -14.17 -10.43
C GLY A 264 -0.02 -15.32 -11.46
N ARG A 265 0.83 -15.11 -12.46
CA ARG A 265 1.02 -16.07 -13.57
C ARG A 265 2.30 -16.88 -13.44
N PHE A 266 3.33 -16.31 -12.85
CA PHE A 266 4.64 -16.91 -12.66
C PHE A 266 5.07 -16.79 -11.22
N ASN A 267 5.83 -17.77 -10.75
CA ASN A 267 6.43 -17.76 -9.42
C ASN A 267 7.95 -17.66 -9.55
N ILE A 268 8.55 -16.71 -8.85
CA ILE A 268 10.00 -16.41 -8.91
C ILE A 268 10.75 -16.82 -7.64
N LYS A 269 10.18 -17.70 -6.85
CA LYS A 269 10.83 -18.24 -5.66
C LYS A 269 11.79 -19.36 -6.02
N ASN A 270 12.97 -19.37 -5.42
CA ASN A 270 14.03 -20.39 -5.60
C ASN A 270 14.54 -20.55 -7.04
N ILE A 271 14.47 -19.51 -7.86
CA ILE A 271 15.03 -19.49 -9.22
C ILE A 271 16.23 -18.52 -9.30
N ASP A 272 16.98 -18.56 -10.38
CA ASP A 272 18.14 -17.70 -10.58
C ASP A 272 17.77 -16.29 -11.08
N GLU A 273 18.74 -15.37 -11.06
CA GLU A 273 18.53 -13.98 -11.45
C GLU A 273 18.23 -13.80 -12.94
N ILE A 274 18.74 -14.68 -13.80
CA ILE A 274 18.51 -14.63 -15.25
C ILE A 274 17.05 -14.94 -15.53
N GLU A 275 16.52 -15.99 -14.93
CA GLU A 275 15.13 -16.41 -15.08
C GLU A 275 14.18 -15.37 -14.44
N ILE A 276 14.50 -14.84 -13.24
CA ILE A 276 13.75 -13.72 -12.62
C ILE A 276 13.65 -12.55 -13.59
N LYS A 277 14.77 -12.18 -14.23
CA LYS A 277 14.83 -11.02 -15.14
C LYS A 277 13.95 -11.22 -16.36
N GLU A 278 13.98 -12.40 -16.98
CA GLU A 278 13.14 -12.72 -18.13
C GLU A 278 11.64 -12.73 -17.77
N ILE A 279 11.27 -13.32 -16.63
CA ILE A 279 9.88 -13.30 -16.15
C ILE A 279 9.42 -11.87 -15.90
N LEU A 280 10.20 -11.05 -15.17
CA LEU A 280 9.82 -9.67 -14.86
C LEU A 280 9.70 -8.82 -16.12
N LYS A 281 10.60 -8.96 -17.10
CA LYS A 281 10.49 -8.28 -18.41
C LYS A 281 9.18 -8.63 -19.12
N ASN A 282 8.88 -9.94 -19.22
CA ASN A 282 7.69 -10.43 -19.90
C ASN A 282 6.41 -9.94 -19.21
N GLU A 283 6.37 -9.97 -17.87
CA GLU A 283 5.23 -9.49 -17.09
C GLU A 283 5.07 -7.96 -17.18
N ILE A 284 6.15 -7.20 -17.27
CA ILE A 284 6.09 -5.76 -17.52
C ILE A 284 5.55 -5.49 -18.93
N MET A 285 6.09 -6.15 -19.97
CA MET A 285 5.65 -5.95 -21.35
C MET A 285 4.20 -6.36 -21.57
N SER A 286 3.74 -7.43 -20.94
CA SER A 286 2.36 -7.95 -21.05
C SER A 286 1.37 -7.33 -20.06
N LYS A 287 1.76 -6.22 -19.38
CA LYS A 287 0.88 -5.54 -18.43
C LYS A 287 -0.41 -5.06 -19.13
N PRO A 288 -1.62 -5.32 -18.54
CA PRO A 288 -2.88 -4.94 -19.19
C PRO A 288 -3.04 -3.42 -19.28
N GLU A 289 -3.74 -2.96 -20.30
CA GLU A 289 -4.09 -1.55 -20.47
C GLU A 289 -4.92 -1.05 -19.29
N LYS A 290 -5.97 -1.80 -18.95
CA LYS A 290 -6.90 -1.50 -17.85
C LYS A 290 -7.08 -2.71 -16.93
N HIS A 291 -7.42 -2.45 -15.68
CA HIS A 291 -7.94 -3.51 -14.82
C HIS A 291 -9.37 -3.89 -15.25
N LEU A 292 -9.72 -5.14 -15.03
CA LEU A 292 -11.03 -5.68 -15.39
C LEU A 292 -11.93 -5.91 -14.16
N PHE A 293 -12.03 -4.90 -13.27
CA PHE A 293 -13.01 -4.96 -12.19
C PHE A 293 -14.41 -5.10 -12.79
N GLY A 294 -15.02 -6.27 -12.66
CA GLY A 294 -16.37 -6.53 -13.12
C GLY A 294 -16.52 -7.31 -14.44
N GLU A 295 -15.52 -7.37 -15.33
CA GLU A 295 -15.70 -7.82 -16.72
C GLU A 295 -15.31 -9.26 -17.02
N ARG A 296 -14.30 -9.86 -16.37
CA ARG A 296 -13.88 -11.26 -16.61
C ARG A 296 -13.90 -12.07 -15.33
N LYS A 297 -14.50 -13.27 -15.34
CA LYS A 297 -14.62 -14.13 -14.16
C LYS A 297 -13.34 -14.96 -13.90
N ASP A 298 -12.62 -15.36 -14.94
CA ASP A 298 -11.59 -16.42 -14.85
C ASP A 298 -10.22 -15.92 -14.35
N ASP A 299 -9.90 -14.62 -14.55
CA ASP A 299 -8.61 -14.01 -14.15
C ASP A 299 -8.70 -13.18 -12.85
N LYS A 300 -9.85 -13.17 -12.16
CA LYS A 300 -10.03 -12.39 -10.94
C LYS A 300 -9.24 -12.94 -9.77
N GLU A 301 -8.66 -12.00 -8.99
CA GLU A 301 -8.03 -12.37 -7.73
C GLU A 301 -9.07 -12.89 -6.72
N GLU A 302 -8.83 -14.07 -6.21
CA GLU A 302 -9.66 -14.74 -5.20
C GLU A 302 -9.04 -14.67 -3.80
N LYS A 303 -7.72 -14.38 -3.72
CA LYS A 303 -6.99 -14.28 -2.46
C LYS A 303 -7.41 -13.04 -1.69
N ASN A 304 -7.24 -13.09 -0.39
CA ASN A 304 -7.44 -11.93 0.47
C ASN A 304 -6.33 -10.88 0.31
N MET A 305 -6.62 -9.65 0.72
CA MET A 305 -5.71 -8.51 0.55
C MET A 305 -4.33 -8.74 1.20
N ASN A 306 -4.28 -9.41 2.36
CA ASN A 306 -3.02 -9.74 3.05
C ASN A 306 -2.14 -10.72 2.28
N GLU A 307 -2.73 -11.60 1.46
CA GLU A 307 -1.99 -12.59 0.67
C GLU A 307 -1.37 -11.97 -0.59
N ILE A 308 -1.94 -10.88 -1.10
CA ILE A 308 -1.48 -10.21 -2.33
C ILE A 308 -0.67 -8.94 -2.08
N GLY A 309 -0.54 -8.53 -0.83
CA GLY A 309 0.24 -7.37 -0.44
C GLY A 309 -0.44 -6.05 -0.83
N GLY A 310 -1.59 -5.80 -0.29
CA GLY A 310 -2.44 -4.62 -0.53
C GLY A 310 -1.83 -3.29 -0.15
#